data_d4f6375195e97cf31c1dc5cb6d498181
#
_entry.id   d4f6375195e97cf31c1dc5cb6d498181
#
_cell.length_a   1.000
_cell.length_b   1.000
_cell.length_c   1.000
_cell.angle_alpha   90.00
_cell.angle_beta   90.00
_cell.angle_gamma   90.00
#
_symmetry.space_group_name_H-M   'P 1'
#
loop_
_entity.id
_entity.type
_entity.pdbx_description
1 polymer ?
#
loop_
_entity_poly.entity_id
_entity_poly.type
_entity_poly.pdbx_seq_one_letter_code
_entity_poly.pdbx_strand_id
1 'polypeptide(L)'
;MSPLVSCHFLGKVDYKEAWDFQEKLFQEGVQRKIDLRNGTGEQKPENYLLFCEHPHVYTLGKSGDKEHLLLDQSELEQKNATFYHINRGGDITYHGPGQLVIYPIFDLEQFFTDIHKYMRFLEESVIQTLSKFNVVGERSEGLTGVWLEPNTANARKICAMGVKSSRWMTMHGIGFNICTDLNYFNHIIPCGIQNKDVTSLEKETNSTVTVEEVIPLILEELQTLFGFETLKK
;
A
#
# COMPACT_ATOMS: atom_id res chain seq x y z
N MET A 1 -26.04 -6.40 4.57
CA MET A 1 -25.43 -6.82 3.28
C MET A 1 -23.96 -6.47 3.35
N SER A 2 -23.11 -7.40 2.93
CA SER A 2 -21.67 -7.14 2.82
C SER A 2 -21.42 -6.01 1.82
N PRO A 3 -20.42 -5.12 2.07
CA PRO A 3 -20.00 -4.14 1.08
C PRO A 3 -19.55 -4.84 -0.20
N LEU A 4 -19.81 -4.22 -1.36
CA LEU A 4 -19.32 -4.70 -2.64
C LEU A 4 -18.04 -3.93 -3.02
N VAL A 5 -17.01 -4.65 -3.51
CA VAL A 5 -15.73 -4.08 -3.92
C VAL A 5 -15.39 -4.50 -5.34
N SER A 6 -15.09 -3.52 -6.20
CA SER A 6 -14.60 -3.76 -7.56
C SER A 6 -13.08 -3.92 -7.55
N CYS A 7 -12.60 -5.10 -7.92
CA CYS A 7 -11.17 -5.39 -8.00
C CYS A 7 -10.63 -5.10 -9.40
N HIS A 8 -9.53 -4.36 -9.48
CA HIS A 8 -8.84 -4.00 -10.71
C HIS A 8 -7.40 -4.47 -10.67
N PHE A 9 -7.00 -5.25 -11.65
CA PHE A 9 -5.62 -5.75 -11.82
C PHE A 9 -4.97 -4.96 -12.93
N LEU A 10 -4.17 -3.94 -12.57
CA LEU A 10 -3.61 -2.97 -13.51
C LEU A 10 -2.29 -3.44 -14.14
N GLY A 11 -1.73 -4.56 -13.63
CA GLY A 11 -0.40 -5.01 -14.04
C GLY A 11 0.68 -3.99 -13.70
N LYS A 12 1.68 -3.87 -14.57
CA LYS A 12 2.74 -2.87 -14.41
C LYS A 12 2.29 -1.55 -15.04
N VAL A 13 2.05 -0.55 -14.21
CA VAL A 13 1.50 0.77 -14.60
C VAL A 13 2.39 1.90 -14.06
N ASP A 14 2.51 3.00 -14.83
CA ASP A 14 3.19 4.20 -14.37
C ASP A 14 2.56 4.73 -13.07
N TYR A 15 3.42 5.23 -12.15
CA TYR A 15 2.95 5.69 -10.85
C TYR A 15 1.97 6.86 -10.97
N LYS A 16 2.26 7.81 -11.86
CA LYS A 16 1.40 8.99 -12.06
C LYS A 16 0.02 8.61 -12.62
N GLU A 17 -0.02 7.67 -13.57
CA GLU A 17 -1.28 7.14 -14.12
C GLU A 17 -2.13 6.47 -13.04
N ALA A 18 -1.51 5.59 -12.24
CA ALA A 18 -2.21 4.94 -11.15
C ALA A 18 -2.66 5.92 -10.07
N TRP A 19 -1.84 6.94 -9.76
CA TRP A 19 -2.20 7.98 -8.81
C TRP A 19 -3.37 8.84 -9.30
N ASP A 20 -3.37 9.26 -10.56
CA ASP A 20 -4.47 10.01 -11.17
C ASP A 20 -5.78 9.20 -11.16
N PHE A 21 -5.68 7.89 -11.44
CA PHE A 21 -6.83 7.01 -11.37
C PHE A 21 -7.37 6.88 -9.94
N GLN A 22 -6.49 6.70 -8.95
CA GLN A 22 -6.89 6.70 -7.53
C GLN A 22 -7.56 8.02 -7.13
N GLU A 23 -6.95 9.17 -7.48
CA GLU A 23 -7.47 10.48 -7.11
C GLU A 23 -8.86 10.71 -7.72
N LYS A 24 -9.09 10.30 -8.98
CA LYS A 24 -10.40 10.33 -9.61
C LYS A 24 -11.43 9.55 -8.81
N LEU A 25 -11.18 8.28 -8.52
CA LEU A 25 -12.11 7.42 -7.77
C LEU A 25 -12.37 7.94 -6.35
N PHE A 26 -11.31 8.43 -5.70
CA PHE A 26 -11.39 9.03 -4.37
C PHE A 26 -12.25 10.29 -4.37
N GLN A 27 -12.07 11.21 -5.32
CA GLN A 27 -12.84 12.45 -5.41
C GLN A 27 -14.31 12.18 -5.78
N GLU A 28 -14.58 11.24 -6.68
CA GLU A 28 -15.93 10.80 -6.99
C GLU A 28 -16.64 10.25 -5.74
N GLY A 29 -15.95 9.42 -4.95
CA GLY A 29 -16.46 8.91 -3.68
C GLY A 29 -16.75 10.02 -2.67
N VAL A 30 -15.82 10.96 -2.49
CA VAL A 30 -15.97 12.11 -1.61
C VAL A 30 -17.15 12.98 -2.05
N GLN A 31 -17.32 13.24 -3.36
CA GLN A 31 -18.42 14.02 -3.89
C GLN A 31 -19.76 13.33 -3.66
N ARG A 32 -19.88 12.03 -3.91
CA ARG A 32 -21.11 11.27 -3.62
C ARG A 32 -21.51 11.38 -2.14
N LYS A 33 -20.55 11.33 -1.21
CA LYS A 33 -20.82 11.52 0.24
C LYS A 33 -21.33 12.93 0.55
N ILE A 34 -20.81 13.95 -0.11
CA ILE A 34 -21.30 15.34 0.03
C ILE A 34 -22.72 15.44 -0.47
N ASP A 35 -23.02 14.87 -1.63
CA ASP A 35 -24.33 14.94 -2.26
C ASP A 35 -25.38 14.20 -1.42
N LEU A 36 -25.05 13.01 -0.89
CA LEU A 36 -25.91 12.28 0.05
C LEU A 36 -26.23 13.11 1.30
N ARG A 37 -25.20 13.75 1.89
CA ARG A 37 -25.36 14.57 3.09
C ARG A 37 -26.24 15.81 2.84
N ASN A 38 -26.16 16.37 1.65
CA ASN A 38 -26.94 17.54 1.24
C ASN A 38 -28.34 17.18 0.74
N GLY A 39 -28.66 15.88 0.60
CA GLY A 39 -29.93 15.41 0.03
C GLY A 39 -30.03 15.63 -1.48
N THR A 40 -28.93 15.82 -2.18
CA THR A 40 -28.85 16.05 -3.64
C THR A 40 -28.43 14.81 -4.42
N GLY A 41 -28.10 13.70 -3.74
CA GLY A 41 -27.72 12.43 -4.33
C GLY A 41 -28.36 11.25 -3.62
N GLU A 42 -28.45 10.11 -4.31
CA GLU A 42 -29.04 8.87 -3.79
C GLU A 42 -28.03 7.70 -3.71
N GLN A 43 -26.91 7.80 -4.45
CA GLN A 43 -25.96 6.72 -4.59
C GLN A 43 -24.83 6.81 -3.56
N LYS A 44 -24.60 5.72 -2.83
CA LYS A 44 -23.41 5.57 -1.99
C LYS A 44 -22.13 5.53 -2.83
N PRO A 45 -20.97 5.91 -2.25
CA PRO A 45 -19.69 5.66 -2.88
C PRO A 45 -19.50 4.19 -3.23
N GLU A 46 -18.83 3.94 -4.35
CA GLU A 46 -18.34 2.61 -4.70
C GLU A 46 -17.00 2.35 -4.03
N ASN A 47 -16.70 1.08 -3.77
CA ASN A 47 -15.43 0.65 -3.19
C ASN A 47 -14.60 -0.05 -4.26
N TYR A 48 -13.31 0.26 -4.29
CA TYR A 48 -12.37 -0.28 -5.27
C TYR A 48 -11.14 -0.82 -4.57
N LEU A 49 -10.57 -1.87 -5.15
CA LEU A 49 -9.31 -2.45 -4.74
C LEU A 49 -8.43 -2.59 -5.99
N LEU A 50 -7.35 -1.80 -6.05
CA LEU A 50 -6.45 -1.80 -7.20
C LEU A 50 -5.18 -2.56 -6.83
N PHE A 51 -4.76 -3.48 -7.72
CA PHE A 51 -3.51 -4.23 -7.61
C PHE A 51 -2.60 -3.85 -8.77
N CYS A 52 -1.36 -3.49 -8.48
CA CYS A 52 -0.39 -3.14 -9.51
C CYS A 52 1.06 -3.36 -9.07
N GLU A 53 1.94 -3.21 -10.04
CA GLU A 53 3.36 -2.92 -9.87
C GLU A 53 3.68 -1.58 -10.52
N HIS A 54 4.76 -0.93 -10.10
CA HIS A 54 5.25 0.30 -10.72
C HIS A 54 6.63 0.13 -11.33
N PRO A 55 7.01 0.93 -12.34
CA PRO A 55 8.42 1.23 -12.60
C PRO A 55 9.10 1.82 -11.35
N HIS A 56 10.42 1.91 -11.34
CA HIS A 56 11.14 2.47 -10.21
C HIS A 56 10.70 3.89 -9.88
N VAL A 57 10.19 4.08 -8.67
CA VAL A 57 9.68 5.37 -8.20
C VAL A 57 9.89 5.54 -6.70
N TYR A 58 10.33 6.73 -6.31
CA TYR A 58 10.35 7.18 -4.92
C TYR A 58 9.19 8.11 -4.65
N THR A 59 8.50 7.92 -3.54
CA THR A 59 7.37 8.77 -3.15
C THR A 59 7.59 9.33 -1.76
N LEU A 60 7.54 10.66 -1.63
CA LEU A 60 7.65 11.38 -0.37
C LEU A 60 6.26 11.71 0.14
N GLY A 61 5.92 11.24 1.33
CA GLY A 61 4.66 11.55 2.00
C GLY A 61 4.70 12.88 2.74
N LYS A 62 3.58 13.23 3.38
CA LYS A 62 3.40 14.54 4.07
C LYS A 62 4.37 14.80 5.22
N SER A 63 4.82 13.73 5.89
CA SER A 63 5.70 13.84 7.07
C SER A 63 7.17 13.69 6.70
N GLY A 64 7.47 13.52 5.42
CA GLY A 64 8.82 13.26 4.95
C GLY A 64 9.63 14.51 4.68
N ASP A 65 10.95 14.39 4.83
CA ASP A 65 11.91 15.40 4.42
C ASP A 65 12.50 15.02 3.04
N LYS A 66 12.71 16.02 2.18
CA LYS A 66 13.36 15.82 0.87
C LYS A 66 14.80 15.31 1.01
N GLU A 67 15.47 15.62 2.09
CA GLU A 67 16.82 15.14 2.41
C GLU A 67 16.85 13.62 2.65
N HIS A 68 15.69 12.98 2.85
CA HIS A 68 15.58 11.52 2.94
C HIS A 68 15.72 10.82 1.57
N LEU A 69 15.66 11.52 0.44
CA LEU A 69 16.10 11.03 -0.85
C LEU A 69 17.59 11.34 -1.02
N LEU A 70 18.41 10.31 -1.12
CA LEU A 70 19.89 10.42 -1.24
C LEU A 70 20.38 10.55 -2.68
N LEU A 71 19.48 10.58 -3.66
CA LEU A 71 19.78 10.70 -5.09
C LEU A 71 19.47 12.12 -5.59
N ASP A 72 20.35 12.64 -6.44
CA ASP A 72 20.06 13.81 -7.24
C ASP A 72 19.29 13.46 -8.53
N GLN A 73 18.93 14.48 -9.33
CA GLN A 73 18.15 14.29 -10.55
C GLN A 73 18.88 13.43 -11.60
N SER A 74 20.19 13.59 -11.73
CA SER A 74 21.00 12.82 -12.69
C SER A 74 21.10 11.36 -12.27
N GLU A 75 21.24 11.09 -10.98
CA GLU A 75 21.28 9.74 -10.43
C GLU A 75 19.92 9.01 -10.56
N LEU A 76 18.82 9.73 -10.38
CA LEU A 76 17.47 9.20 -10.64
C LEU A 76 17.33 8.76 -12.10
N GLU A 77 17.76 9.59 -13.05
CA GLU A 77 17.72 9.28 -14.48
C GLU A 77 18.57 8.05 -14.83
N GLN A 78 19.80 7.96 -14.30
CA GLN A 78 20.67 6.80 -14.49
C GLN A 78 20.07 5.49 -13.97
N LYS A 79 19.25 5.57 -12.92
CA LYS A 79 18.56 4.42 -12.31
C LYS A 79 17.18 4.17 -12.92
N ASN A 80 16.77 4.92 -13.94
CA ASN A 80 15.42 4.88 -14.52
C ASN A 80 14.33 5.05 -13.44
N ALA A 81 14.58 5.88 -12.43
CA ALA A 81 13.68 6.11 -11.32
C ALA A 81 13.06 7.52 -11.39
N THR A 82 11.81 7.62 -10.95
CA THR A 82 11.10 8.89 -10.82
C THR A 82 10.93 9.26 -9.35
N PHE A 83 10.61 10.53 -9.07
CA PHE A 83 10.33 11.01 -7.72
C PHE A 83 9.05 11.84 -7.70
N TYR A 84 8.18 11.57 -6.73
CA TYR A 84 6.95 12.33 -6.51
C TYR A 84 6.78 12.73 -5.05
N HIS A 85 6.43 14.00 -4.81
CA HIS A 85 5.90 14.44 -3.53
C HIS A 85 4.38 14.31 -3.53
N ILE A 86 3.83 13.52 -2.61
CA ILE A 86 2.42 13.14 -2.59
C ILE A 86 1.80 13.38 -1.21
N ASN A 87 0.48 13.28 -1.12
CA ASN A 87 -0.25 13.64 0.09
C ASN A 87 -0.72 12.43 0.92
N ARG A 88 -0.03 11.27 0.85
CA ARG A 88 -0.23 10.15 1.79
C ARG A 88 0.42 10.43 3.15
N GLY A 89 -0.01 9.72 4.17
CA GLY A 89 0.70 9.67 5.45
C GLY A 89 2.08 9.00 5.32
N GLY A 90 2.96 9.30 6.29
CA GLY A 90 4.32 8.76 6.35
C GLY A 90 5.35 9.58 5.58
N ASP A 91 6.56 9.05 5.56
CA ASP A 91 7.77 9.61 5.00
C ASP A 91 8.05 9.07 3.58
N ILE A 92 9.32 9.05 3.16
CA ILE A 92 9.75 8.51 1.87
C ILE A 92 9.60 6.99 1.81
N THR A 93 9.26 6.48 0.65
CA THR A 93 9.34 5.05 0.31
C THR A 93 9.70 4.86 -1.15
N TYR A 94 9.99 3.61 -1.51
CA TYR A 94 10.27 3.17 -2.85
C TYR A 94 9.20 2.19 -3.33
N HIS A 95 8.84 2.28 -4.62
CA HIS A 95 8.09 1.26 -5.34
C HIS A 95 8.85 0.87 -6.61
N GLY A 96 8.75 -0.39 -7.01
CA GLY A 96 9.42 -0.91 -8.20
C GLY A 96 8.93 -2.29 -8.61
N PRO A 97 9.45 -2.85 -9.72
CA PRO A 97 9.11 -4.19 -10.17
C PRO A 97 9.32 -5.24 -9.07
N GLY A 98 8.43 -6.22 -9.02
CA GLY A 98 8.44 -7.25 -7.99
C GLY A 98 7.86 -6.81 -6.64
N GLN A 99 7.39 -5.56 -6.51
CA GLN A 99 6.65 -5.10 -5.34
C GLN A 99 5.15 -5.10 -5.65
N LEU A 100 4.37 -5.86 -4.91
CA LEU A 100 2.92 -5.79 -4.99
C LEU A 100 2.42 -4.52 -4.32
N VAL A 101 1.83 -3.64 -5.10
CA VAL A 101 1.21 -2.42 -4.60
C VAL A 101 -0.31 -2.57 -4.62
N ILE A 102 -0.95 -2.25 -3.50
CA ILE A 102 -2.40 -2.40 -3.33
C ILE A 102 -2.98 -1.08 -2.84
N TYR A 103 -3.99 -0.58 -3.55
CA TYR A 103 -4.69 0.65 -3.24
C TYR A 103 -6.16 0.40 -2.91
N PRO A 104 -6.53 0.27 -1.62
CA PRO A 104 -7.92 0.22 -1.22
C PRO A 104 -8.53 1.64 -1.25
N ILE A 105 -9.51 1.85 -2.12
CA ILE A 105 -10.28 3.09 -2.21
C ILE A 105 -11.66 2.78 -1.66
N PHE A 106 -11.79 2.86 -0.33
CA PHE A 106 -12.95 2.42 0.42
C PHE A 106 -13.68 3.58 1.07
N ASP A 107 -15.00 3.53 1.06
CA ASP A 107 -15.83 4.28 1.98
C ASP A 107 -15.94 3.51 3.30
N LEU A 108 -15.13 3.87 4.28
CA LEU A 108 -15.07 3.18 5.56
C LEU A 108 -16.40 3.22 6.33
N GLU A 109 -17.33 4.13 6.04
CA GLU A 109 -18.66 4.11 6.64
C GLU A 109 -19.49 2.86 6.24
N GLN A 110 -19.11 2.21 5.13
CA GLN A 110 -19.73 0.95 4.73
C GLN A 110 -19.13 -0.28 5.44
N PHE A 111 -18.00 -0.10 6.14
CA PHE A 111 -17.29 -1.13 6.89
C PHE A 111 -17.28 -0.81 8.38
N PHE A 112 -16.51 0.19 8.78
CA PHE A 112 -16.38 0.72 10.12
C PHE A 112 -15.67 2.08 10.09
N THR A 113 -15.97 2.99 11.00
CA THR A 113 -15.39 4.33 11.08
C THR A 113 -14.25 4.40 12.10
N ASP A 114 -13.15 3.68 11.81
CA ASP A 114 -11.96 3.63 12.65
C ASP A 114 -10.71 3.46 11.76
N ILE A 115 -9.91 4.51 11.65
CA ILE A 115 -8.70 4.52 10.79
C ILE A 115 -7.57 3.64 11.38
N HIS A 116 -7.50 3.50 12.71
CA HIS A 116 -6.51 2.63 13.33
C HIS A 116 -6.85 1.16 13.07
N LYS A 117 -8.12 0.79 13.22
CA LYS A 117 -8.61 -0.54 12.86
C LYS A 117 -8.37 -0.84 11.37
N TYR A 118 -8.61 0.14 10.49
CA TYR A 118 -8.33 0.01 9.07
C TYR A 118 -6.87 -0.32 8.81
N MET A 119 -5.94 0.44 9.41
CA MET A 119 -4.50 0.17 9.27
C MET A 119 -4.13 -1.21 9.82
N ARG A 120 -4.68 -1.60 10.98
CA ARG A 120 -4.44 -2.94 11.56
C ARG A 120 -4.96 -4.07 10.67
N PHE A 121 -6.07 -3.87 9.96
CA PHE A 121 -6.60 -4.85 9.01
C PHE A 121 -5.72 -4.98 7.75
N LEU A 122 -5.17 -3.87 7.26
CA LEU A 122 -4.19 -3.90 6.17
C LEU A 122 -2.92 -4.67 6.57
N GLU A 123 -2.40 -4.41 7.76
CA GLU A 123 -1.24 -5.15 8.27
C GLU A 123 -1.56 -6.63 8.48
N GLU A 124 -2.73 -6.94 9.07
CA GLU A 124 -3.15 -8.32 9.29
C GLU A 124 -3.28 -9.10 7.98
N SER A 125 -3.82 -8.49 6.92
CA SER A 125 -3.92 -9.16 5.62
C SER A 125 -2.56 -9.61 5.08
N VAL A 126 -1.52 -8.80 5.28
CA VAL A 126 -0.15 -9.14 4.89
C VAL A 126 0.42 -10.22 5.83
N ILE A 127 0.20 -10.11 7.15
CA ILE A 127 0.68 -11.09 8.14
C ILE A 127 0.09 -12.49 7.84
N GLN A 128 -1.23 -12.56 7.60
CA GLN A 128 -1.89 -13.82 7.26
C GLN A 128 -1.43 -14.37 5.91
N THR A 129 -1.17 -13.50 4.93
CA THR A 129 -0.59 -13.90 3.64
C THR A 129 0.81 -14.49 3.83
N LEU A 130 1.68 -13.86 4.62
CA LEU A 130 3.02 -14.34 4.93
C LEU A 130 2.99 -15.73 5.59
N SER A 131 2.02 -16.00 6.46
CA SER A 131 1.89 -17.28 7.14
C SER A 131 1.66 -18.45 6.16
N LYS A 132 1.03 -18.21 5.01
CA LYS A 132 0.85 -19.21 3.94
C LYS A 132 2.18 -19.63 3.28
N PHE A 133 3.22 -18.81 3.46
CA PHE A 133 4.60 -19.08 3.03
C PHE A 133 5.52 -19.50 4.18
N ASN A 134 4.97 -19.81 5.36
CA ASN A 134 5.72 -20.11 6.58
C ASN A 134 6.66 -18.98 7.04
N VAL A 135 6.33 -17.72 6.72
CA VAL A 135 7.04 -16.53 7.15
C VAL A 135 6.25 -15.86 8.26
N VAL A 136 6.90 -15.56 9.39
CA VAL A 136 6.28 -14.92 10.55
C VAL A 136 6.37 -13.40 10.41
N GLY A 137 5.27 -12.78 9.97
CA GLY A 137 5.13 -11.33 9.94
C GLY A 137 4.58 -10.78 11.26
N GLU A 138 5.07 -9.64 11.67
CA GLU A 138 4.69 -9.00 12.93
C GLU A 138 4.50 -7.49 12.77
N ARG A 139 3.82 -6.88 13.76
CA ARG A 139 3.76 -5.43 13.91
C ARG A 139 4.92 -4.95 14.77
N SER A 140 5.45 -3.76 14.48
CA SER A 140 6.43 -3.09 15.31
C SER A 140 5.75 -1.96 16.08
N GLU A 141 5.95 -1.88 17.40
CA GLU A 141 5.34 -0.85 18.23
C GLU A 141 5.75 0.57 17.76
N GLY A 142 4.78 1.46 17.64
CA GLY A 142 4.99 2.83 17.15
C GLY A 142 5.30 2.97 15.66
N LEU A 143 5.42 1.88 14.91
CA LEU A 143 5.74 1.88 13.48
C LEU A 143 4.63 1.20 12.66
N THR A 144 4.33 1.78 11.52
CA THR A 144 3.35 1.24 10.58
C THR A 144 4.03 0.29 9.59
N GLY A 145 3.28 -0.73 9.15
CA GLY A 145 3.73 -1.74 8.20
C GLY A 145 3.99 -3.08 8.84
N VAL A 146 4.45 -4.05 8.04
CA VAL A 146 4.74 -5.41 8.50
C VAL A 146 6.23 -5.65 8.51
N TRP A 147 6.68 -6.26 9.57
CA TRP A 147 8.08 -6.48 9.91
C TRP A 147 8.34 -7.96 10.19
N LEU A 148 9.59 -8.33 10.10
CA LEU A 148 10.11 -9.60 10.60
C LEU A 148 11.10 -9.29 11.72
N GLU A 149 10.99 -10.02 12.81
CA GLU A 149 11.81 -9.87 14.01
C GLU A 149 11.90 -8.40 14.53
N PRO A 150 10.76 -7.67 14.68
CA PRO A 150 10.75 -6.21 14.88
C PRO A 150 11.50 -5.71 16.11
N ASN A 151 11.67 -6.56 17.13
CA ASN A 151 12.26 -6.22 18.42
C ASN A 151 13.71 -6.73 18.58
N THR A 152 14.35 -7.11 17.47
CA THR A 152 15.71 -7.63 17.46
C THR A 152 16.65 -6.76 16.61
N ALA A 153 17.94 -7.06 16.65
CA ALA A 153 18.93 -6.44 15.77
C ALA A 153 18.73 -6.81 14.29
N ASN A 154 17.95 -7.87 14.00
CA ASN A 154 17.63 -8.35 12.66
C ASN A 154 16.29 -7.80 12.15
N ALA A 155 15.72 -6.80 12.81
CA ALA A 155 14.44 -6.20 12.42
C ALA A 155 14.47 -5.69 10.99
N ARG A 156 13.57 -6.21 10.14
CA ARG A 156 13.49 -5.85 8.74
C ARG A 156 12.05 -5.73 8.27
N LYS A 157 11.78 -4.69 7.48
CA LYS A 157 10.44 -4.40 6.98
C LYS A 157 10.20 -5.13 5.66
N ILE A 158 9.11 -5.90 5.59
CA ILE A 158 8.67 -6.57 4.37
C ILE A 158 7.56 -5.82 3.65
N CYS A 159 6.79 -5.02 4.38
CA CYS A 159 5.68 -4.26 3.81
C CYS A 159 5.60 -2.87 4.40
N ALA A 160 5.62 -1.86 3.54
CA ALA A 160 5.38 -0.47 3.88
C ALA A 160 3.90 -0.12 3.65
N MET A 161 3.37 0.79 4.49
CA MET A 161 1.99 1.24 4.38
C MET A 161 1.88 2.73 4.62
N GLY A 162 1.07 3.39 3.79
CA GLY A 162 0.74 4.80 3.96
C GLY A 162 -0.54 5.15 3.24
N VAL A 163 -1.50 5.75 3.94
CA VAL A 163 -2.83 6.04 3.42
C VAL A 163 -3.15 7.53 3.51
N LYS A 164 -4.11 7.97 2.71
CA LYS A 164 -4.81 9.25 2.85
C LYS A 164 -6.28 8.93 3.13
N SER A 165 -6.88 9.65 4.06
CA SER A 165 -8.32 9.58 4.29
C SER A 165 -8.92 10.97 4.35
N SER A 166 -10.13 11.11 3.78
CA SER A 166 -10.99 12.28 3.92
C SER A 166 -12.44 11.85 3.87
N ARG A 167 -13.23 12.33 4.82
CA ARG A 167 -14.65 11.94 4.97
C ARG A 167 -14.85 10.42 4.94
N TRP A 168 -13.93 9.68 5.53
CA TRP A 168 -13.91 8.22 5.57
C TRP A 168 -13.67 7.52 4.21
N MET A 169 -13.46 8.28 3.12
CA MET A 169 -12.90 7.71 1.90
C MET A 169 -11.39 7.53 2.08
N THR A 170 -10.84 6.41 1.56
CA THR A 170 -9.41 6.09 1.62
C THR A 170 -8.77 6.08 0.23
N MET A 171 -7.46 6.29 0.15
CA MET A 171 -6.62 6.04 -1.02
C MET A 171 -5.17 5.79 -0.61
N HIS A 172 -4.31 5.40 -1.55
CA HIS A 172 -3.00 4.80 -1.32
C HIS A 172 -3.14 3.48 -0.55
N GLY A 173 -2.11 2.96 0.09
CA GLY A 173 -2.25 1.71 0.84
C GLY A 173 -0.94 0.98 1.12
N ILE A 174 -0.71 -0.13 0.43
CA ILE A 174 0.27 -1.16 0.73
C ILE A 174 1.36 -1.20 -0.34
N GLY A 175 2.63 -1.30 0.08
CA GLY A 175 3.75 -1.70 -0.77
C GLY A 175 4.42 -2.93 -0.16
N PHE A 176 4.10 -4.12 -0.69
CA PHE A 176 4.55 -5.41 -0.20
C PHE A 176 5.67 -5.96 -1.09
N ASN A 177 6.86 -6.12 -0.53
CA ASN A 177 8.02 -6.62 -1.25
C ASN A 177 7.90 -8.12 -1.48
N ILE A 178 7.67 -8.56 -2.72
CA ILE A 178 7.59 -9.97 -3.10
C ILE A 178 8.97 -10.44 -3.62
N CYS A 179 9.37 -10.01 -4.81
CA CYS A 179 10.69 -10.26 -5.42
C CYS A 179 11.37 -8.94 -5.82
N THR A 180 11.16 -7.91 -5.03
CA THR A 180 11.61 -6.54 -5.23
C THR A 180 13.12 -6.42 -5.17
N ASP A 181 13.75 -5.66 -6.07
CA ASP A 181 15.16 -5.27 -5.93
C ASP A 181 15.32 -4.32 -4.73
N LEU A 182 15.79 -4.87 -3.62
CA LEU A 182 15.96 -4.16 -2.36
C LEU A 182 17.09 -3.13 -2.37
N ASN A 183 17.99 -3.15 -3.36
CA ASN A 183 19.10 -2.19 -3.46
C ASN A 183 18.60 -0.75 -3.64
N TYR A 184 17.42 -0.57 -4.23
CA TYR A 184 16.81 0.76 -4.38
C TYR A 184 16.46 1.41 -3.04
N PHE A 185 16.23 0.65 -1.97
CA PHE A 185 16.00 1.19 -0.64
C PHE A 185 17.24 1.83 -0.02
N ASN A 186 18.46 1.49 -0.50
CA ASN A 186 19.69 2.12 -0.03
C ASN A 186 19.82 3.60 -0.42
N HIS A 187 18.94 4.09 -1.29
CA HIS A 187 18.91 5.47 -1.75
C HIS A 187 17.92 6.36 -1.00
N ILE A 188 17.35 5.86 0.09
CA ILE A 188 16.43 6.61 0.95
C ILE A 188 16.74 6.37 2.43
N ILE A 189 16.35 7.32 3.27
CA ILE A 189 16.36 7.18 4.75
C ILE A 189 14.89 7.08 5.20
N PRO A 190 14.27 5.89 5.22
CA PRO A 190 12.86 5.77 5.53
C PRO A 190 12.58 6.09 7.00
N CYS A 191 11.66 7.02 7.26
CA CYS A 191 11.23 7.47 8.60
C CYS A 191 12.38 7.98 9.51
N GLY A 192 13.51 8.43 8.93
CA GLY A 192 14.69 8.88 9.70
C GLY A 192 15.34 7.76 10.54
N ILE A 193 14.99 6.49 10.34
CA ILE A 193 15.51 5.36 11.08
C ILE A 193 16.68 4.74 10.28
N GLN A 194 17.90 5.05 10.67
CA GLN A 194 19.12 4.62 9.98
C GLN A 194 19.51 3.14 10.17
N ASN A 195 18.83 2.39 11.04
CA ASN A 195 19.31 1.07 11.50
C ASN A 195 18.29 -0.07 11.32
N LYS A 196 17.32 0.06 10.39
CA LYS A 196 16.37 -1.04 10.13
C LYS A 196 16.39 -1.40 8.64
N ASP A 197 16.60 -2.67 8.38
CA ASP A 197 16.67 -3.23 7.04
C ASP A 197 15.28 -3.38 6.39
N VAL A 198 15.30 -3.67 5.11
CA VAL A 198 14.16 -4.13 4.32
C VAL A 198 14.39 -5.54 3.81
N THR A 199 13.30 -6.26 3.61
CA THR A 199 13.34 -7.62 3.05
C THR A 199 12.22 -7.83 2.04
N SER A 200 12.21 -9.00 1.39
CA SER A 200 11.19 -9.45 0.45
C SER A 200 10.79 -10.90 0.72
N LEU A 201 9.61 -11.30 0.25
CA LEU A 201 9.11 -12.66 0.44
C LEU A 201 10.04 -13.69 -0.20
N GLU A 202 10.53 -13.43 -1.41
CA GLU A 202 11.51 -14.28 -2.10
C GLU A 202 12.78 -14.49 -1.27
N LYS A 203 13.33 -13.41 -0.67
CA LYS A 203 14.51 -13.48 0.20
C LYS A 203 14.26 -14.31 1.46
N GLU A 204 13.11 -14.17 2.09
CA GLU A 204 12.79 -14.88 3.34
C GLU A 204 12.46 -16.35 3.12
N THR A 205 11.84 -16.69 2.00
CA THR A 205 11.51 -18.10 1.66
C THR A 205 12.66 -18.82 0.97
N ASN A 206 13.66 -18.07 0.49
CA ASN A 206 14.72 -18.58 -0.38
C ASN A 206 14.15 -19.37 -1.60
N SER A 207 13.05 -18.89 -2.14
CA SER A 207 12.28 -19.51 -3.23
C SER A 207 11.75 -18.44 -4.16
N THR A 208 11.70 -18.69 -5.45
CA THR A 208 11.06 -17.80 -6.41
C THR A 208 9.56 -17.69 -6.10
N VAL A 209 9.10 -16.46 -5.86
CA VAL A 209 7.69 -16.13 -5.63
C VAL A 209 7.32 -14.94 -6.51
N THR A 210 6.24 -15.03 -7.25
CA THR A 210 5.78 -13.96 -8.14
C THR A 210 4.68 -13.11 -7.50
N VAL A 211 4.50 -11.90 -8.00
CA VAL A 211 3.41 -11.00 -7.56
C VAL A 211 2.05 -11.64 -7.85
N GLU A 212 1.90 -12.30 -9.00
CA GLU A 212 0.67 -12.94 -9.43
C GLU A 212 0.23 -14.09 -8.51
N GLU A 213 1.19 -14.82 -7.93
CA GLU A 213 0.90 -15.90 -6.96
C GLU A 213 0.39 -15.34 -5.63
N VAL A 214 0.83 -14.15 -5.24
CA VAL A 214 0.47 -13.54 -3.95
C VAL A 214 -0.88 -12.81 -4.01
N ILE A 215 -1.26 -12.25 -5.15
CA ILE A 215 -2.51 -11.47 -5.31
C ILE A 215 -3.76 -12.24 -4.83
N PRO A 216 -4.04 -13.48 -5.26
CA PRO A 216 -5.24 -14.19 -4.80
C PRO A 216 -5.23 -14.47 -3.30
N LEU A 217 -4.06 -14.70 -2.72
CA LEU A 217 -3.92 -15.00 -1.29
C LEU A 217 -4.23 -13.78 -0.42
N ILE A 218 -3.65 -12.62 -0.76
CA ILE A 218 -3.92 -11.39 0.00
C ILE A 218 -5.32 -10.86 -0.24
N LEU A 219 -5.92 -11.07 -1.42
CA LEU A 219 -7.31 -10.73 -1.68
C LEU A 219 -8.26 -11.52 -0.77
N GLU A 220 -8.03 -12.81 -0.59
CA GLU A 220 -8.80 -13.66 0.32
C GLU A 220 -8.73 -13.15 1.77
N GLU A 221 -7.53 -12.76 2.23
CA GLU A 221 -7.36 -12.20 3.58
C GLU A 221 -8.06 -10.84 3.75
N LEU A 222 -7.96 -9.97 2.75
CA LEU A 222 -8.66 -8.69 2.74
C LEU A 222 -10.19 -8.89 2.77
N GLN A 223 -10.71 -9.83 1.98
CA GLN A 223 -12.14 -10.18 1.99
C GLN A 223 -12.59 -10.67 3.37
N THR A 224 -11.82 -11.56 3.97
CA THR A 224 -12.12 -12.13 5.30
C THR A 224 -12.12 -11.07 6.38
N LEU A 225 -11.10 -10.21 6.43
CA LEU A 225 -10.93 -9.19 7.47
C LEU A 225 -11.95 -8.05 7.35
N PHE A 226 -12.19 -7.57 6.13
CA PHE A 226 -13.11 -6.45 5.89
C PHE A 226 -14.56 -6.88 5.68
N GLY A 227 -14.84 -8.17 5.45
CA GLY A 227 -16.18 -8.70 5.27
C GLY A 227 -16.87 -8.24 3.99
N PHE A 228 -16.15 -8.11 2.88
CA PHE A 228 -16.70 -7.67 1.61
C PHE A 228 -16.81 -8.79 0.57
N GLU A 229 -17.66 -8.58 -0.42
CA GLU A 229 -17.77 -9.42 -1.60
C GLU A 229 -17.22 -8.69 -2.82
N THR A 230 -16.53 -9.43 -3.71
CA THR A 230 -16.06 -8.86 -4.99
C THR A 230 -17.19 -8.80 -6.00
N LEU A 231 -17.30 -7.67 -6.71
CA LEU A 231 -18.17 -7.58 -7.88
C LEU A 231 -17.63 -8.53 -8.97
N LYS A 232 -18.42 -9.55 -9.30
CA LYS A 232 -18.16 -10.37 -10.48
C LYS A 232 -18.47 -9.51 -11.71
N LYS A 233 -17.42 -9.15 -12.46
CA LYS A 233 -17.57 -8.58 -13.80
C LYS A 233 -17.71 -9.68 -14.84
#